data_8f155ddf2ef7852cd0e966c62549ff40
#
_entry.id   8f155ddf2ef7852cd0e966c62549ff40
#
_cell.length_a   1.000
_cell.length_b   1.000
_cell.length_c   1.000
_cell.angle_alpha   90.00
_cell.angle_beta   90.00
_cell.angle_gamma   90.00
#
_symmetry.space_group_name_H-M   'P 1'
#
loop_
_entity.id
_entity.type
_entity.pdbx_description
1 polymer ?
#
loop_
_entity_poly.entity_id
_entity_poly.type
_entity_poly.pdbx_seq_one_letter_code
_entity_poly.pdbx_strand_id
1 'polypeptide(L)'
;MKKNILENKTILLGVTGSIAAYKAPLLVRELIKKGAKVHVLMTKSATEFTTPLIMANLSRNKVIVDMFDAESQTSGAWHIELAHNCDAMLIAPCTATTLGKLANSICDTPLVSVAIALPTEIPLLVSPAMDSTMWIHPATQRSLELVRQDGALIIPPVEGDLSSGFVGPGRFPDIEDIVTVLEETLKNSSETRYETNVTYSKNDNIINNDDSPLNHIFDNATEPIEESISKDKWNAELDYELLKKKSNL
;
A
#
# COMPACT_ATOMS: atom_id res chain seq x y z
N MET A 1 -25.29 10.80 15.93
CA MET A 1 -23.92 11.13 15.45
C MET A 1 -23.46 9.95 14.60
N LYS A 2 -23.05 10.16 13.34
CA LYS A 2 -22.43 9.07 12.55
C LYS A 2 -21.14 8.68 13.24
N LYS A 3 -20.98 7.40 13.58
CA LYS A 3 -19.75 6.85 14.17
C LYS A 3 -18.61 7.10 13.17
N ASN A 4 -17.55 7.78 13.62
CA ASN A 4 -16.40 8.00 12.77
C ASN A 4 -15.63 6.67 12.60
N ILE A 5 -15.50 6.19 11.38
CA ILE A 5 -14.92 4.87 11.07
C ILE A 5 -13.44 4.81 11.48
N LEU A 6 -12.73 5.94 11.38
CA LEU A 6 -11.31 6.04 11.72
C LEU A 6 -11.03 6.24 13.21
N GLU A 7 -12.07 6.44 14.04
CA GLU A 7 -11.88 6.68 15.46
C GLU A 7 -11.21 5.49 16.16
N ASN A 8 -10.06 5.76 16.79
CA ASN A 8 -9.18 4.78 17.46
C ASN A 8 -8.52 3.74 16.51
N LYS A 9 -8.64 3.89 15.19
CA LYS A 9 -7.94 3.04 14.23
C LYS A 9 -6.47 3.41 14.12
N THR A 10 -5.60 2.41 14.07
CA THR A 10 -4.17 2.56 13.85
C THR A 10 -3.85 2.46 12.37
N ILE A 11 -3.40 3.56 11.76
CA ILE A 11 -3.07 3.64 10.34
C ILE A 11 -1.56 3.79 10.18
N LEU A 12 -0.94 2.89 9.42
CA LEU A 12 0.44 3.04 8.98
C LEU A 12 0.44 3.87 7.69
N LEU A 13 1.11 5.01 7.69
CA LEU A 13 1.24 5.86 6.51
C LEU A 13 2.67 5.77 5.96
N GLY A 14 2.80 5.16 4.81
CA GLY A 14 4.03 5.13 4.02
C GLY A 14 4.13 6.36 3.12
N VAL A 15 5.22 7.12 3.21
CA VAL A 15 5.46 8.30 2.37
C VAL A 15 6.73 8.09 1.56
N THR A 16 6.64 8.25 0.24
CA THR A 16 7.75 8.00 -0.68
C THR A 16 8.19 9.26 -1.42
N GLY A 17 9.37 9.23 -2.05
CA GLY A 17 10.05 10.38 -2.64
C GLY A 17 9.42 10.88 -3.95
N SER A 18 8.20 11.37 -3.88
CA SER A 18 7.49 12.08 -4.96
C SER A 18 7.33 13.53 -4.57
N ILE A 19 7.25 14.43 -5.55
CA ILE A 19 6.89 15.84 -5.28
C ILE A 19 5.55 15.92 -4.50
N ALA A 20 4.62 15.00 -4.73
CA ALA A 20 3.35 14.94 -4.02
C ALA A 20 3.50 14.67 -2.50
N ALA A 21 4.69 14.31 -2.00
CA ALA A 21 4.95 14.10 -0.58
C ALA A 21 4.72 15.38 0.26
N TYR A 22 4.74 16.58 -0.35
CA TYR A 22 4.38 17.81 0.35
C TYR A 22 2.92 17.82 0.85
N LYS A 23 2.05 16.99 0.26
CA LYS A 23 0.65 16.82 0.69
C LYS A 23 0.51 15.83 1.86
N ALA A 24 1.50 14.97 2.11
CA ALA A 24 1.42 13.97 3.18
C ALA A 24 1.18 14.56 4.58
N PRO A 25 1.76 15.71 4.97
CA PRO A 25 1.41 16.39 6.22
C PRO A 25 -0.08 16.72 6.36
N LEU A 26 -0.74 17.10 5.25
CA LEU A 26 -2.18 17.37 5.25
C LEU A 26 -3.00 16.09 5.42
N LEU A 27 -2.56 15.00 4.78
CA LEU A 27 -3.17 13.68 4.94
C LEU A 27 -3.06 13.19 6.40
N VAL A 28 -1.89 13.28 7.03
CA VAL A 28 -1.73 12.96 8.46
C VAL A 28 -2.71 13.77 9.30
N ARG A 29 -2.80 15.07 9.05
CA ARG A 29 -3.69 15.97 9.81
C ARG A 29 -5.16 15.57 9.64
N GLU A 30 -5.58 15.19 8.44
CA GLU A 30 -6.95 14.77 8.19
C GLU A 30 -7.29 13.45 8.90
N LEU A 31 -6.39 12.47 8.84
CA LEU A 31 -6.54 11.19 9.55
C LEU A 31 -6.65 11.41 11.08
N ILE A 32 -5.79 12.26 11.66
CA ILE A 32 -5.82 12.60 13.08
C ILE A 32 -7.13 13.31 13.47
N LYS A 33 -7.65 14.25 12.66
CA LYS A 33 -8.93 14.91 12.91
C LYS A 33 -10.10 13.91 12.93
N LYS A 34 -9.99 12.84 12.15
CA LYS A 34 -10.96 11.75 12.13
C LYS A 34 -10.75 10.72 13.25
N GLY A 35 -9.83 10.98 14.17
CA GLY A 35 -9.59 10.17 15.37
C GLY A 35 -8.66 8.98 15.18
N ALA A 36 -7.98 8.88 14.04
CA ALA A 36 -6.98 7.82 13.80
C ALA A 36 -5.70 8.03 14.60
N LYS A 37 -5.02 6.94 14.94
CA LYS A 37 -3.63 6.92 15.37
C LYS A 37 -2.77 6.68 14.14
N VAL A 38 -1.84 7.58 13.84
CA VAL A 38 -1.04 7.51 12.61
C VAL A 38 0.42 7.26 12.96
N HIS A 39 0.99 6.17 12.42
CA HIS A 39 2.43 5.91 12.44
C HIS A 39 2.98 6.12 11.03
N VAL A 40 4.04 6.93 10.91
CA VAL A 40 4.58 7.33 9.61
C VAL A 40 5.89 6.62 9.34
N LEU A 41 5.96 5.97 8.18
CA LEU A 41 7.19 5.41 7.61
C LEU A 41 7.56 6.23 6.37
N MET A 42 8.80 6.72 6.30
CA MET A 42 9.26 7.49 5.15
C MET A 42 10.43 6.79 4.47
N THR A 43 10.43 6.80 3.14
CA THR A 43 11.68 6.48 2.43
C THR A 43 12.68 7.62 2.62
N LYS A 44 13.97 7.31 2.53
CA LYS A 44 15.03 8.33 2.60
C LYS A 44 14.82 9.44 1.56
N SER A 45 14.37 9.10 0.36
CA SER A 45 14.05 10.12 -0.67
C SER A 45 12.82 10.96 -0.35
N ALA A 46 11.89 10.48 0.49
CA ALA A 46 10.76 11.30 0.92
C ALA A 46 11.19 12.45 1.83
N THR A 47 12.27 12.29 2.57
CA THR A 47 12.78 13.34 3.48
C THR A 47 13.30 14.57 2.76
N GLU A 48 13.58 14.48 1.46
CA GLU A 48 13.95 15.62 0.60
C GLU A 48 12.74 16.50 0.24
N PHE A 49 11.51 15.98 0.33
CA PHE A 49 10.28 16.70 -0.04
C PHE A 49 9.46 17.14 1.18
N THR A 50 9.55 16.42 2.28
CA THR A 50 8.92 16.76 3.56
C THR A 50 9.76 16.20 4.70
N THR A 51 9.82 16.90 5.83
CA THR A 51 10.75 16.49 6.90
C THR A 51 10.08 15.49 7.86
N PRO A 52 10.85 14.53 8.41
CA PRO A 52 10.37 13.67 9.50
C PRO A 52 9.85 14.48 10.69
N LEU A 53 10.45 15.65 10.97
CA LEU A 53 10.03 16.54 12.05
C LEU A 53 8.59 17.02 11.89
N ILE A 54 8.18 17.44 10.69
CA ILE A 54 6.79 17.84 10.40
C ILE A 54 5.85 16.66 10.64
N MET A 55 6.20 15.49 10.11
CA MET A 55 5.38 14.29 10.21
C MET A 55 5.24 13.83 11.67
N ALA A 56 6.34 13.84 12.45
CA ALA A 56 6.33 13.50 13.87
C ALA A 56 5.47 14.46 14.71
N ASN A 57 5.57 15.75 14.46
CA ASN A 57 4.75 16.75 15.18
C ASN A 57 3.26 16.60 14.89
N LEU A 58 2.88 16.26 13.65
CA LEU A 58 1.49 16.10 13.28
C LEU A 58 0.90 14.76 13.74
N SER A 59 1.63 13.67 13.58
CA SER A 59 1.20 12.34 14.00
C SER A 59 1.31 12.09 15.50
N ARG A 60 2.14 12.88 16.21
CA ARG A 60 2.53 12.71 17.62
C ARG A 60 3.23 11.37 17.87
N ASN A 61 3.79 10.79 16.84
CA ASN A 61 4.54 9.55 16.88
C ASN A 61 5.92 9.76 16.23
N LYS A 62 6.92 8.95 16.63
CA LYS A 62 8.20 8.90 15.94
C LYS A 62 8.00 8.48 14.49
N VAL A 63 8.75 9.10 13.58
CA VAL A 63 8.78 8.72 12.16
C VAL A 63 9.92 7.73 11.93
N ILE A 64 9.62 6.66 11.22
CA ILE A 64 10.59 5.61 10.89
C ILE A 64 11.12 5.87 9.49
N VAL A 65 12.45 6.05 9.38
CA VAL A 65 13.15 6.31 8.10
C VAL A 65 14.19 5.23 7.82
N ASP A 66 14.85 4.73 8.86
CA ASP A 66 15.91 3.74 8.77
C ASP A 66 15.52 2.46 9.52
N MET A 67 15.87 1.31 8.92
CA MET A 67 15.61 0.00 9.49
C MET A 67 16.43 -0.25 10.76
N PHE A 68 17.59 0.35 10.87
CA PHE A 68 18.58 0.13 11.90
C PHE A 68 18.81 1.34 12.82
N ASP A 69 17.85 2.26 12.89
CA ASP A 69 17.90 3.34 13.86
C ASP A 69 17.92 2.76 15.29
N ALA A 70 18.83 3.29 16.13
CA ALA A 70 19.12 2.76 17.48
C ALA A 70 17.87 2.60 18.36
N GLU A 71 16.88 3.45 18.21
CA GLU A 71 15.62 3.35 18.93
C GLU A 71 14.68 2.27 18.39
N SER A 72 14.79 1.94 17.09
CA SER A 72 14.02 0.85 16.47
C SER A 72 14.51 -0.53 16.91
N GLN A 73 15.78 -0.63 17.34
CA GLN A 73 16.40 -1.90 17.75
C GLN A 73 16.02 -2.38 19.16
N THR A 74 15.27 -1.60 19.91
CA THR A 74 14.94 -1.93 21.31
C THR A 74 13.87 -3.00 21.47
N SER A 75 13.10 -3.32 20.43
CA SER A 75 11.96 -4.26 20.48
C SER A 75 12.10 -5.50 19.58
N GLY A 76 13.30 -5.88 19.13
CA GLY A 76 13.49 -7.06 18.28
C GLY A 76 12.91 -6.90 16.89
N ALA A 77 11.91 -7.71 16.50
CA ALA A 77 11.28 -7.66 15.18
C ALA A 77 10.19 -6.56 15.06
N TRP A 78 10.52 -5.31 15.40
CA TRP A 78 9.62 -4.17 15.48
C TRP A 78 8.75 -3.97 14.19
N HIS A 79 9.28 -4.28 13.01
CA HIS A 79 8.55 -4.15 11.75
C HIS A 79 7.41 -5.16 11.64
N ILE A 80 7.58 -6.36 12.17
CA ILE A 80 6.53 -7.38 12.27
C ILE A 80 5.48 -6.94 13.29
N GLU A 81 5.93 -6.49 14.46
CA GLU A 81 5.02 -6.00 15.50
C GLU A 81 4.18 -4.82 15.01
N LEU A 82 4.80 -3.87 14.30
CA LEU A 82 4.09 -2.72 13.72
C LEU A 82 3.07 -3.17 12.66
N ALA A 83 3.44 -4.11 11.78
CA ALA A 83 2.55 -4.65 10.76
C ALA A 83 1.33 -5.36 11.35
N HIS A 84 1.52 -6.13 12.43
CA HIS A 84 0.44 -6.90 13.06
C HIS A 84 -0.48 -6.06 13.97
N ASN A 85 -0.01 -4.89 14.43
CA ASN A 85 -0.76 -4.02 15.35
C ASN A 85 -1.40 -2.80 14.67
N CYS A 86 -1.67 -2.87 13.36
CA CYS A 86 -2.39 -1.81 12.66
C CYS A 86 -3.74 -2.30 12.12
N ASP A 87 -4.59 -1.35 11.76
CA ASP A 87 -5.89 -1.63 11.12
C ASP A 87 -5.81 -1.53 9.59
N ALA A 88 -4.88 -0.74 9.06
CA ALA A 88 -4.59 -0.61 7.64
C ALA A 88 -3.21 0.01 7.41
N MET A 89 -2.62 -0.26 6.26
CA MET A 89 -1.48 0.48 5.75
C MET A 89 -1.84 1.23 4.47
N LEU A 90 -1.48 2.51 4.41
CA LEU A 90 -1.68 3.39 3.26
C LEU A 90 -0.32 3.91 2.79
N ILE A 91 0.06 3.66 1.54
CA ILE A 91 1.27 4.23 0.92
C ILE A 91 0.85 5.38 0.01
N ALA A 92 1.04 6.62 0.48
CA ALA A 92 0.54 7.82 -0.17
C ALA A 92 1.47 9.04 0.06
N PRO A 93 2.16 9.54 -0.97
CA PRO A 93 2.23 9.02 -2.34
C PRO A 93 3.11 7.77 -2.47
N CYS A 94 2.84 6.94 -3.49
CA CYS A 94 3.68 5.81 -3.87
C CYS A 94 4.40 6.09 -5.20
N THR A 95 5.74 6.09 -5.18
CA THR A 95 6.57 6.24 -6.39
C THR A 95 6.66 4.93 -7.19
N ALA A 96 7.01 5.02 -8.47
CA ALA A 96 7.31 3.85 -9.30
C ALA A 96 8.40 2.95 -8.69
N THR A 97 9.40 3.53 -8.02
CA THR A 97 10.44 2.79 -7.30
C THR A 97 9.84 1.92 -6.21
N THR A 98 9.00 2.50 -5.35
CA THR A 98 8.37 1.75 -4.25
C THR A 98 7.38 0.72 -4.78
N LEU A 99 6.62 1.06 -5.82
CA LEU A 99 5.71 0.14 -6.49
C LEU A 99 6.46 -1.09 -7.05
N GLY A 100 7.59 -0.87 -7.73
CA GLY A 100 8.44 -1.95 -8.22
C GLY A 100 9.05 -2.82 -7.12
N LYS A 101 9.41 -2.22 -5.97
CA LYS A 101 9.91 -2.95 -4.81
C LYS A 101 8.83 -3.80 -4.14
N LEU A 102 7.62 -3.28 -3.98
CA LEU A 102 6.47 -4.05 -3.50
C LEU A 102 6.21 -5.26 -4.39
N ALA A 103 6.09 -5.03 -5.71
CA ALA A 103 5.83 -6.06 -6.71
C ALA A 103 6.87 -7.20 -6.76
N ASN A 104 8.07 -6.97 -6.23
CA ASN A 104 9.17 -7.94 -6.25
C ASN A 104 9.69 -8.26 -4.83
N SER A 105 8.96 -7.89 -3.78
CA SER A 105 9.31 -8.13 -2.37
C SER A 105 10.73 -7.68 -2.00
N ILE A 106 11.19 -6.52 -2.55
CA ILE A 106 12.51 -5.96 -2.26
C ILE A 106 12.43 -5.15 -0.96
N CYS A 107 12.65 -5.81 0.16
CA CYS A 107 12.48 -5.28 1.53
C CYS A 107 13.74 -4.51 2.02
N ASP A 108 14.24 -3.57 1.24
CA ASP A 108 15.45 -2.78 1.54
C ASP A 108 15.15 -1.46 2.29
N THR A 109 13.89 -1.22 2.61
CA THR A 109 13.45 -0.05 3.38
C THR A 109 12.43 -0.46 4.46
N PRO A 110 12.36 0.27 5.59
CA PRO A 110 11.35 0.02 6.63
C PRO A 110 9.93 -0.08 6.07
N LEU A 111 9.60 0.83 5.14
CA LEU A 111 8.27 0.94 4.54
C LEU A 111 7.89 -0.35 3.81
N VAL A 112 8.77 -0.85 2.93
CA VAL A 112 8.49 -2.07 2.16
C VAL A 112 8.52 -3.30 3.06
N SER A 113 9.46 -3.38 4.02
CA SER A 113 9.54 -4.48 4.97
C SER A 113 8.25 -4.63 5.79
N VAL A 114 7.70 -3.52 6.27
CA VAL A 114 6.41 -3.52 7.00
C VAL A 114 5.25 -3.88 6.07
N ALA A 115 5.23 -3.36 4.84
CA ALA A 115 4.16 -3.65 3.89
C ALA A 115 4.09 -5.14 3.51
N ILE A 116 5.25 -5.78 3.31
CA ILE A 116 5.32 -7.23 3.00
C ILE A 116 5.04 -8.10 4.24
N ALA A 117 5.23 -7.57 5.45
CA ALA A 117 4.95 -8.26 6.71
C ALA A 117 3.48 -8.12 7.16
N LEU A 118 2.63 -7.42 6.42
CA LEU A 118 1.22 -7.27 6.80
C LEU A 118 0.50 -8.62 6.75
N PRO A 119 -0.27 -8.98 7.78
CA PRO A 119 -1.24 -10.07 7.69
C PRO A 119 -2.23 -9.84 6.54
N THR A 120 -2.66 -10.92 5.88
CA THR A 120 -3.54 -10.84 4.69
C THR A 120 -4.90 -10.19 4.95
N GLU A 121 -5.36 -10.22 6.19
CA GLU A 121 -6.60 -9.58 6.65
C GLU A 121 -6.47 -8.07 6.90
N ILE A 122 -5.25 -7.52 6.91
CA ILE A 122 -4.99 -6.09 7.08
C ILE A 122 -4.83 -5.45 5.70
N PRO A 123 -5.70 -4.53 5.30
CA PRO A 123 -5.66 -3.96 3.97
C PRO A 123 -4.42 -3.08 3.76
N LEU A 124 -3.75 -3.29 2.61
CA LEU A 124 -2.75 -2.41 2.06
C LEU A 124 -3.39 -1.56 0.96
N LEU A 125 -3.35 -0.23 1.12
CA LEU A 125 -3.79 0.73 0.10
C LEU A 125 -2.57 1.43 -0.49
N VAL A 126 -2.55 1.56 -1.80
CA VAL A 126 -1.43 2.19 -2.52
C VAL A 126 -1.96 3.29 -3.42
N SER A 127 -1.48 4.53 -3.23
CA SER A 127 -1.84 5.69 -4.04
C SER A 127 -0.63 6.16 -4.85
N PRO A 128 -0.48 5.70 -6.11
CA PRO A 128 0.63 6.09 -6.98
C PRO A 128 0.58 7.59 -7.34
N ALA A 129 1.77 8.21 -7.44
CA ALA A 129 1.91 9.58 -7.93
C ALA A 129 3.25 9.75 -8.65
N MET A 130 3.18 10.03 -9.95
CA MET A 130 4.34 10.17 -10.83
C MET A 130 3.99 10.92 -12.11
N ASP A 131 4.97 11.25 -12.93
CA ASP A 131 4.73 11.81 -14.25
C ASP A 131 3.93 10.87 -15.16
N SER A 132 3.17 11.42 -16.12
CA SER A 132 2.31 10.66 -17.04
C SER A 132 3.07 9.58 -17.80
N THR A 133 4.26 9.90 -18.29
CA THR A 133 5.08 8.96 -19.07
C THR A 133 5.56 7.79 -18.20
N MET A 134 5.84 8.05 -16.93
CA MET A 134 6.17 7.01 -15.95
C MET A 134 4.95 6.17 -15.60
N TRP A 135 3.79 6.81 -15.45
CA TRP A 135 2.54 6.12 -15.13
C TRP A 135 2.14 5.12 -16.21
N ILE A 136 2.11 5.53 -17.47
CA ILE A 136 1.74 4.65 -18.60
C ILE A 136 2.83 3.65 -18.99
N HIS A 137 4.04 3.75 -18.43
CA HIS A 137 5.14 2.88 -18.80
C HIS A 137 4.82 1.40 -18.50
N PRO A 138 5.07 0.48 -19.46
CA PRO A 138 4.70 -0.94 -19.29
C PRO A 138 5.27 -1.58 -18.01
N ALA A 139 6.48 -1.21 -17.59
CA ALA A 139 7.06 -1.73 -16.35
C ALA A 139 6.29 -1.26 -15.10
N THR A 140 5.82 -0.01 -15.09
CA THR A 140 4.99 0.53 -13.99
C THR A 140 3.65 -0.18 -13.95
N GLN A 141 3.01 -0.39 -15.11
CA GLN A 141 1.72 -1.08 -15.19
C GLN A 141 1.83 -2.56 -14.78
N ARG A 142 2.93 -3.25 -15.14
CA ARG A 142 3.19 -4.62 -14.64
C ARG A 142 3.36 -4.66 -13.12
N SER A 143 4.14 -3.74 -12.56
CA SER A 143 4.31 -3.66 -11.10
C SER A 143 2.99 -3.37 -10.39
N LEU A 144 2.16 -2.48 -10.97
CA LEU A 144 0.83 -2.17 -10.46
C LEU A 144 -0.07 -3.40 -10.44
N GLU A 145 -0.07 -4.17 -11.52
CA GLU A 145 -0.88 -5.38 -11.63
C GLU A 145 -0.43 -6.47 -10.65
N LEU A 146 0.87 -6.69 -10.49
CA LEU A 146 1.41 -7.61 -9.49
C LEU A 146 0.98 -7.22 -8.07
N VAL A 147 1.16 -5.96 -7.69
CA VAL A 147 0.76 -5.47 -6.36
C VAL A 147 -0.74 -5.60 -6.13
N ARG A 148 -1.56 -5.44 -7.19
CA ARG A 148 -3.01 -5.68 -7.12
C ARG A 148 -3.33 -7.16 -6.95
N GLN A 149 -2.68 -8.05 -7.67
CA GLN A 149 -2.84 -9.52 -7.55
C GLN A 149 -2.43 -10.02 -6.16
N ASP A 150 -1.45 -9.38 -5.53
CA ASP A 150 -1.02 -9.63 -4.16
C ASP A 150 -2.02 -9.11 -3.10
N GLY A 151 -3.14 -8.52 -3.53
CA GLY A 151 -4.25 -8.11 -2.67
C GLY A 151 -4.25 -6.63 -2.26
N ALA A 152 -3.34 -5.81 -2.76
CA ALA A 152 -3.36 -4.39 -2.45
C ALA A 152 -4.47 -3.63 -3.21
N LEU A 153 -5.12 -2.72 -2.52
CA LEU A 153 -6.09 -1.78 -3.10
C LEU A 153 -5.35 -0.59 -3.72
N ILE A 154 -5.57 -0.38 -5.02
CA ILE A 154 -4.96 0.75 -5.72
C ILE A 154 -5.94 1.94 -5.72
N ILE A 155 -5.50 3.08 -5.19
CA ILE A 155 -6.16 4.37 -5.33
C ILE A 155 -5.53 5.04 -6.56
N PRO A 156 -6.18 5.01 -7.73
CA PRO A 156 -5.54 5.44 -8.96
C PRO A 156 -5.23 6.93 -8.94
N PRO A 157 -4.13 7.35 -9.60
CA PRO A 157 -3.87 8.77 -9.79
C PRO A 157 -4.94 9.37 -10.70
N VAL A 158 -5.15 10.69 -10.56
CA VAL A 158 -6.11 11.44 -11.37
C VAL A 158 -5.41 12.16 -12.52
N GLU A 159 -6.18 12.60 -13.49
CA GLU A 159 -5.71 13.48 -14.56
C GLU A 159 -5.60 14.93 -14.06
N GLY A 160 -4.60 15.65 -14.54
CA GLY A 160 -4.43 17.07 -14.22
C GLY A 160 -3.00 17.58 -14.43
N ASP A 161 -2.75 18.79 -13.95
CA ASP A 161 -1.44 19.43 -14.05
C ASP A 161 -0.38 18.67 -13.25
N LEU A 162 0.74 18.39 -13.88
CA LEU A 162 1.89 17.70 -13.30
C LEU A 162 3.03 18.69 -13.04
N SER A 163 3.93 18.35 -12.15
CA SER A 163 5.10 19.18 -11.82
C SER A 163 6.07 19.35 -12.99
N SER A 164 5.99 18.49 -14.01
CA SER A 164 6.72 18.62 -15.26
C SER A 164 6.18 19.70 -16.20
N GLY A 165 5.01 20.28 -15.89
CA GLY A 165 4.30 21.24 -16.74
C GLY A 165 3.39 20.60 -17.79
N PHE A 166 3.31 19.27 -17.82
CA PHE A 166 2.36 18.56 -18.68
C PHE A 166 1.03 18.33 -17.95
N VAL A 167 -0.03 18.13 -18.74
CA VAL A 167 -1.34 17.70 -18.26
C VAL A 167 -1.55 16.24 -18.64
N GLY A 168 -1.98 15.42 -17.67
CA GLY A 168 -2.25 14.01 -17.95
C GLY A 168 -2.43 13.18 -16.68
N PRO A 169 -2.56 11.84 -16.82
CA PRO A 169 -2.70 10.93 -15.69
C PRO A 169 -1.38 10.84 -14.90
N GLY A 170 -1.47 10.66 -13.59
CA GLY A 170 -0.31 10.52 -12.71
C GLY A 170 -0.34 11.46 -11.50
N ARG A 171 -1.26 12.44 -11.49
CA ARG A 171 -1.44 13.39 -10.39
C ARG A 171 -1.99 12.69 -9.15
N PHE A 172 -1.39 12.99 -8.01
CA PHE A 172 -1.85 12.50 -6.72
C PHE A 172 -3.29 12.95 -6.45
N PRO A 173 -4.20 12.04 -6.06
CA PRO A 173 -5.59 12.36 -5.78
C PRO A 173 -5.77 13.39 -4.67
N ASP A 174 -6.96 13.91 -4.54
CA ASP A 174 -7.27 14.80 -3.44
C ASP A 174 -7.36 14.01 -2.12
N ILE A 175 -7.00 14.66 -1.01
CA ILE A 175 -6.85 13.99 0.29
C ILE A 175 -8.18 13.41 0.75
N GLU A 176 -9.26 14.11 0.51
CA GLU A 176 -10.62 13.68 0.85
C GLU A 176 -10.99 12.38 0.14
N ASP A 177 -10.60 12.20 -1.12
CA ASP A 177 -10.85 10.98 -1.90
C ASP A 177 -10.07 9.80 -1.33
N ILE A 178 -8.78 10.02 -1.01
CA ILE A 178 -7.92 8.99 -0.40
C ILE A 178 -8.50 8.53 0.94
N VAL A 179 -8.91 9.48 1.78
CA VAL A 179 -9.48 9.18 3.09
C VAL A 179 -10.83 8.48 2.96
N THR A 180 -11.65 8.85 1.99
CA THR A 180 -12.93 8.18 1.72
C THR A 180 -12.73 6.72 1.35
N VAL A 181 -11.79 6.43 0.43
CA VAL A 181 -11.46 5.03 0.06
C VAL A 181 -10.95 4.23 1.26
N LEU A 182 -10.12 4.83 2.11
CA LEU A 182 -9.64 4.19 3.34
C LEU A 182 -10.80 3.87 4.30
N GLU A 183 -11.74 4.81 4.52
CA GLU A 183 -12.92 4.60 5.37
C GLU A 183 -13.81 3.48 4.83
N GLU A 184 -14.09 3.46 3.53
CA GLU A 184 -14.88 2.41 2.87
C GLU A 184 -14.21 1.04 3.00
N THR A 185 -12.90 0.97 2.80
CA THR A 185 -12.12 -0.26 2.95
C THR A 185 -12.22 -0.82 4.36
N LEU A 186 -12.01 0.02 5.37
CA LEU A 186 -12.07 -0.39 6.78
C LEU A 186 -13.49 -0.78 7.21
N LYS A 187 -14.51 -0.16 6.65
CA LYS A 187 -15.90 -0.55 6.89
C LYS A 187 -16.18 -1.95 6.36
N ASN A 188 -15.82 -2.24 5.12
CA ASN A 188 -16.04 -3.54 4.48
C ASN A 188 -15.26 -4.65 5.19
N SER A 189 -13.99 -4.40 5.57
CA SER A 189 -13.18 -5.35 6.33
C SER A 189 -13.78 -5.68 7.70
N SER A 190 -14.44 -4.73 8.34
CA SER A 190 -15.13 -4.98 9.61
C SER A 190 -16.38 -5.85 9.43
N GLU A 191 -17.15 -5.63 8.37
CA GLU A 191 -18.35 -6.42 8.06
C GLU A 191 -18.00 -7.89 7.75
N THR A 192 -16.95 -8.13 6.97
CA THR A 192 -16.46 -9.48 6.65
C THR A 192 -15.95 -10.22 7.91
N ARG A 193 -15.26 -9.52 8.82
CA ARG A 193 -14.84 -10.10 10.11
C ARG A 193 -16.01 -10.49 11.00
N TYR A 194 -17.12 -9.76 11.00
CA TYR A 194 -18.34 -10.13 11.73
C TYR A 194 -18.98 -11.38 11.15
N GLU A 195 -19.05 -11.51 9.82
CA GLU A 195 -19.64 -12.68 9.16
C GLU A 195 -18.82 -13.95 9.39
N THR A 196 -17.49 -13.90 9.30
CA THR A 196 -16.59 -15.03 9.60
C THR A 196 -16.66 -15.45 11.06
N ASN A 197 -16.65 -14.52 12.00
CA ASN A 197 -16.78 -14.85 13.43
C ASN A 197 -18.13 -15.47 13.79
N VAL A 198 -19.21 -15.06 13.14
CA VAL A 198 -20.54 -15.69 13.31
C VAL A 198 -20.57 -17.11 12.75
N THR A 199 -19.82 -17.40 11.71
CA THR A 199 -19.73 -18.73 11.11
C THR A 199 -18.87 -19.68 11.98
N TYR A 200 -17.76 -19.21 12.55
CA TYR A 200 -16.93 -20.00 13.45
C TYR A 200 -17.61 -20.30 14.78
N SER A 201 -18.40 -19.38 15.35
CA SER A 201 -19.13 -19.61 16.63
C SER A 201 -20.27 -20.63 16.51
N LYS A 202 -20.68 -21.00 15.30
CA LYS A 202 -21.72 -22.03 15.07
C LYS A 202 -21.16 -23.45 14.92
N ASN A 203 -19.83 -23.61 14.79
CA ASN A 203 -19.16 -24.90 14.55
C ASN A 203 -18.27 -25.38 15.69
N ASP A 204 -18.26 -24.70 16.87
CA ASP A 204 -17.48 -25.14 18.03
C ASP A 204 -18.15 -26.31 18.76
N ASN A 205 -18.41 -27.40 18.03
CA ASN A 205 -18.46 -28.73 18.60
C ASN A 205 -17.73 -29.66 17.64
N ILE A 206 -16.67 -30.26 18.18
CA ILE A 206 -15.86 -31.36 17.62
C ILE A 206 -14.49 -30.96 17.07
N ILE A 207 -13.55 -31.59 17.77
CA ILE A 207 -12.23 -32.14 17.44
C ILE A 207 -11.02 -31.39 18.02
N ASN A 208 -10.57 -31.94 19.16
CA ASN A 208 -9.15 -32.03 19.50
C ASN A 208 -8.46 -32.87 18.42
N ASN A 209 -7.56 -32.29 17.65
CA ASN A 209 -6.40 -33.00 17.12
C ASN A 209 -5.32 -32.00 16.69
N ASP A 210 -4.16 -32.33 17.12
CA ASP A 210 -2.83 -31.81 16.98
C ASP A 210 -2.37 -31.79 15.50
N ASP A 211 -2.81 -30.78 14.71
CA ASP A 211 -2.32 -30.52 13.36
C ASP A 211 -2.16 -29.01 13.14
N SER A 212 -0.95 -28.55 13.40
CA SER A 212 -0.53 -27.20 13.08
C SER A 212 -0.51 -27.01 11.55
N PRO A 213 -1.15 -25.95 10.98
CA PRO A 213 -1.17 -25.70 9.54
C PRO A 213 0.20 -25.46 8.89
N LEU A 214 1.26 -25.34 9.68
CA LEU A 214 2.62 -25.07 9.20
C LEU A 214 3.36 -26.30 8.67
N ASN A 215 2.89 -27.52 8.96
CA ASN A 215 3.59 -28.73 8.51
C ASN A 215 3.33 -29.07 7.02
N HIS A 216 2.29 -28.49 6.39
CA HIS A 216 2.00 -28.77 4.96
C HIS A 216 2.68 -27.82 3.98
N ILE A 217 3.36 -26.76 4.44
CA ILE A 217 4.02 -25.78 3.56
C ILE A 217 5.38 -26.31 3.04
N PHE A 218 6.00 -27.26 3.74
CA PHE A 218 7.33 -27.77 3.37
C PHE A 218 7.35 -29.09 2.61
N ASP A 219 6.25 -29.83 2.55
CA ASP A 219 6.21 -31.14 1.88
C ASP A 219 5.90 -31.10 0.37
N ASN A 220 5.51 -29.96 -0.18
CA ASN A 220 5.16 -29.82 -1.62
C ASN A 220 6.18 -29.04 -2.46
N ALA A 221 7.42 -28.87 -1.99
CA ALA A 221 8.44 -28.08 -2.68
C ALA A 221 9.30 -28.88 -3.70
N THR A 222 8.88 -30.07 -4.15
CA THR A 222 9.69 -30.94 -5.02
C THR A 222 9.05 -31.36 -6.34
N GLU A 223 8.06 -30.66 -6.86
CA GLU A 223 7.65 -30.87 -8.25
C GLU A 223 8.12 -29.74 -9.16
N PRO A 224 8.79 -30.02 -10.29
CA PRO A 224 9.23 -29.01 -11.23
C PRO A 224 8.02 -28.43 -11.98
N ILE A 225 7.95 -27.11 -12.01
CA ILE A 225 6.96 -26.38 -12.83
C ILE A 225 7.31 -26.61 -14.30
N GLU A 226 6.58 -27.48 -14.98
CA GLU A 226 6.66 -27.59 -16.43
C GLU A 226 6.06 -26.34 -17.11
N GLU A 227 6.88 -25.77 -18.01
CA GLU A 227 6.53 -24.63 -18.87
C GLU A 227 5.30 -24.95 -19.73
N SER A 228 4.23 -24.16 -19.57
CA SER A 228 3.28 -23.91 -20.64
C SER A 228 2.99 -22.42 -20.79
N ILE A 229 4.02 -21.66 -21.17
CA ILE A 229 3.81 -20.30 -21.68
C ILE A 229 3.59 -20.42 -23.18
N SER A 230 2.34 -20.36 -23.60
CA SER A 230 2.03 -20.19 -25.02
C SER A 230 2.51 -18.80 -25.46
N LYS A 231 3.41 -18.81 -26.46
CA LYS A 231 3.91 -17.63 -27.15
C LYS A 231 2.79 -17.04 -27.99
N ASP A 232 1.96 -16.17 -27.45
CA ASP A 232 1.13 -15.29 -28.24
C ASP A 232 1.74 -13.88 -28.29
N LYS A 233 2.02 -13.51 -29.54
CA LYS A 233 2.76 -12.36 -30.00
C LYS A 233 2.30 -11.04 -29.37
N TRP A 234 3.23 -10.37 -28.77
CA TRP A 234 3.17 -8.93 -28.51
C TRP A 234 3.05 -8.17 -29.84
N ASN A 235 1.91 -7.56 -30.07
CA ASN A 235 1.73 -6.59 -31.16
C ASN A 235 1.82 -5.17 -30.56
N ALA A 236 3.05 -4.67 -30.44
CA ALA A 236 3.33 -3.29 -30.01
C ALA A 236 2.84 -2.21 -31.03
N GLU A 237 2.41 -2.61 -32.21
CA GLU A 237 1.91 -1.69 -33.25
C GLU A 237 0.45 -1.26 -33.05
N LEU A 238 -0.37 -2.05 -32.33
CA LEU A 238 -1.80 -1.73 -32.18
C LEU A 238 -2.06 -0.60 -31.17
N ASP A 239 -1.24 -0.49 -30.13
CA ASP A 239 -1.43 0.54 -29.10
C ASP A 239 -0.92 1.91 -29.54
N TYR A 240 0.07 1.97 -30.43
CA TYR A 240 0.59 3.23 -30.96
C TYR A 240 -0.40 3.92 -31.90
N GLU A 241 -1.16 3.17 -32.71
CA GLU A 241 -2.19 3.69 -33.58
C GLU A 241 -3.45 4.17 -32.83
N LEU A 242 -3.78 3.56 -31.69
CA LEU A 242 -4.88 3.98 -30.83
C LEU A 242 -4.59 5.32 -30.12
N LEU A 243 -3.33 5.56 -29.76
CA LEU A 243 -2.89 6.81 -29.15
C LEU A 243 -2.86 7.97 -30.16
N LYS A 244 -2.50 7.69 -31.42
CA LYS A 244 -2.49 8.68 -32.49
C LYS A 244 -3.89 9.17 -32.89
N LYS A 245 -4.92 8.33 -32.76
CA LYS A 245 -6.32 8.71 -33.06
C LYS A 245 -6.95 9.60 -32.00
N LYS A 246 -6.44 9.61 -30.78
CA LYS A 246 -6.94 10.46 -29.67
C LYS A 246 -6.28 11.85 -29.62
N SER A 247 -5.17 12.07 -30.33
CA SER A 247 -4.47 13.37 -30.36
C SER A 247 -4.91 14.30 -31.50
N ASN A 248 -5.88 13.89 -32.30
CA ASN A 248 -6.44 14.69 -33.46
C ASN A 248 -7.94 14.96 -33.31
N LEU A 249 -8.42 15.13 -32.08
CA LEU A 249 -9.76 15.67 -31.77
C LEU A 249 -9.64 16.86 -30.84
#